data_7a9b5157f0845e78db25ab879c330d0f
#
_entry.id   7a9b5157f0845e78db25ab879c330d0f
#
_cell.length_a   1.000
_cell.length_b   1.000
_cell.length_c   1.000
_cell.angle_alpha   90.00
_cell.angle_beta   90.00
_cell.angle_gamma   90.00
#
_symmetry.space_group_name_H-M   'P 1'
#
loop_
_entity.id
_entity.type
_entity.pdbx_description
1 polymer ?
#
loop_
_entity_poly.entity_id
_entity_poly.type
_entity_poly.pdbx_seq_one_letter_code
_entity_poly.pdbx_strand_id
1 'polypeptide(L)'
;MNDQQYLLTTSLSYQLRAARQELSAFRSGEAYQKLRADYETIIRNQNLTIKKLQRERDDFSFSRREITGKWMEVLQDVQKEQEGEVRKLKKVIAELLDIVASLKKRNDELDEKRKRALSDYYEAASALEDAQGLILKLTARVNHDYENSSLPSSKCVGRKKITNNREKTGKKRGAQPGHAHHPRKPMEPDKVVEIQAEKKLEEEPRYVPTGNVISRQVIGIRVVPVVTQYRAAEFYDKKKGRKAHSAFPEGVTDDVNYDASLKAFLFLLNSRCNVSLEKTAQFVSDITDGALSPCVGMISGLCREFSLKSKKEQDGLFKALLDAPVMHVDGTAARVNGSNKNVVVCSNGMATMYFARNNKGHAGITDTPVEAFGGILIHDHEACFYSYGSDHQECMVHIERYLKDSMENEKNLTWNRKMRELIQEMIHENNQAPTEGIPQERIAAFEAEYDEIVRTAAKEYEEEPPSEYYPDGYNLYERMVKYKHNHLLFLSNPLVGPDNNLCERKARILKGKINQAISLRSFEHLTYFCECLSVLDHFATDNVKNLYQSVKSIFKRNRPDSPGTLKTTSPEYAVALAENE
;
A
#
# COMPACT_ATOMS: atom_id res chain seq x y z
N MET A 1 9.87 -18.17 -42.05
CA MET A 1 9.63 -17.60 -40.72
C MET A 1 10.75 -18.04 -39.80
N ASN A 2 11.44 -17.12 -39.14
CA ASN A 2 12.50 -17.53 -38.20
C ASN A 2 11.82 -18.04 -36.95
N ASP A 3 12.06 -19.30 -36.59
CA ASP A 3 11.44 -19.97 -35.42
C ASP A 3 11.55 -19.15 -34.12
N GLN A 4 12.56 -18.32 -34.03
CA GLN A 4 12.82 -17.44 -32.90
C GLN A 4 11.82 -16.29 -32.75
N GLN A 5 11.38 -15.66 -33.85
CA GLN A 5 10.33 -14.65 -33.82
C GLN A 5 8.95 -15.24 -33.55
N TYR A 6 8.73 -16.47 -34.00
CA TYR A 6 7.49 -17.20 -33.71
C TYR A 6 7.39 -17.52 -32.22
N LEU A 7 8.45 -18.00 -31.59
CA LEU A 7 8.48 -18.29 -30.16
C LEU A 7 8.25 -17.04 -29.30
N LEU A 8 8.84 -15.91 -29.69
CA LEU A 8 8.64 -14.63 -29.01
C LEU A 8 7.17 -14.17 -29.05
N THR A 9 6.58 -14.19 -30.24
CA THR A 9 5.19 -13.76 -30.42
C THR A 9 4.21 -14.69 -29.68
N THR A 10 4.51 -15.98 -29.66
CA THR A 10 3.71 -17.00 -28.97
C THR A 10 3.81 -16.82 -27.47
N SER A 11 4.99 -16.54 -26.94
CA SER A 11 5.21 -16.30 -25.49
C SER A 11 4.46 -15.05 -25.02
N LEU A 12 4.56 -13.94 -25.73
CA LEU A 12 3.82 -12.70 -25.41
C LEU A 12 2.31 -12.91 -25.48
N SER A 13 1.84 -13.69 -26.46
CA SER A 13 0.42 -14.02 -26.59
C SER A 13 -0.10 -14.89 -25.44
N TYR A 14 0.74 -15.78 -24.92
CA TYR A 14 0.41 -16.62 -23.77
C TYR A 14 0.29 -15.80 -22.49
N GLN A 15 1.25 -14.89 -22.25
CA GLN A 15 1.23 -13.97 -21.12
C GLN A 15 0.01 -13.05 -21.13
N LEU A 16 -0.37 -12.57 -22.30
CA LEU A 16 -1.58 -11.77 -22.45
C LEU A 16 -2.86 -12.56 -22.13
N ARG A 17 -2.89 -13.85 -22.51
CA ARG A 17 -4.02 -14.72 -22.20
C ARG A 17 -4.15 -14.98 -20.69
N ALA A 18 -3.03 -15.22 -20.01
CA ALA A 18 -2.98 -15.37 -18.56
C ALA A 18 -3.48 -14.10 -17.83
N ALA A 19 -2.98 -12.92 -18.21
CA ALA A 19 -3.42 -11.64 -17.66
C ALA A 19 -4.93 -11.40 -17.86
N ARG A 20 -5.50 -11.84 -18.98
CA ARG A 20 -6.95 -11.76 -19.25
C ARG A 20 -7.78 -12.71 -18.37
N GLN A 21 -7.25 -13.90 -18.05
CA GLN A 21 -7.95 -14.84 -17.17
C GLN A 21 -7.99 -14.33 -15.73
N GLU A 22 -6.91 -13.77 -15.24
CA GLU A 22 -6.86 -13.14 -13.92
C GLU A 22 -7.83 -11.95 -13.81
N LEU A 23 -7.91 -11.13 -14.84
CA LEU A 23 -8.84 -10.00 -14.91
C LEU A 23 -10.32 -10.42 -14.87
N SER A 24 -10.64 -11.62 -15.36
CA SER A 24 -12.00 -12.14 -15.36
C SER A 24 -12.49 -12.57 -13.98
N ALA A 25 -11.58 -12.91 -13.06
CA ALA A 25 -11.88 -13.38 -11.71
C ALA A 25 -12.27 -12.27 -10.72
N PHE A 26 -12.08 -10.98 -11.10
CA PHE A 26 -12.22 -9.81 -10.22
C PHE A 26 -13.54 -9.05 -10.33
N ARG A 27 -14.62 -9.66 -10.76
CA ARG A 27 -15.85 -8.96 -11.18
C ARG A 27 -16.80 -8.46 -10.09
N SER A 28 -16.37 -8.16 -8.87
CA SER A 28 -17.30 -7.66 -7.84
C SER A 28 -16.69 -6.63 -6.90
N GLY A 29 -16.89 -5.34 -7.18
CA GLY A 29 -16.64 -4.25 -6.23
C GLY A 29 -15.88 -3.04 -6.81
N GLU A 30 -16.00 -1.86 -6.21
CA GLU A 30 -15.40 -0.58 -6.69
C GLU A 30 -13.85 -0.61 -6.74
N ALA A 31 -13.21 -1.31 -5.81
CA ALA A 31 -11.77 -1.56 -5.85
C ALA A 31 -11.34 -2.35 -7.09
N TYR A 32 -12.24 -3.15 -7.63
CA TYR A 32 -12.07 -3.91 -8.85
C TYR A 32 -11.98 -3.04 -10.10
N GLN A 33 -12.76 -1.96 -10.16
CA GLN A 33 -12.78 -1.12 -11.36
C GLN A 33 -11.47 -0.35 -11.56
N LYS A 34 -10.83 0.10 -10.49
CA LYS A 34 -9.53 0.80 -10.59
C LYS A 34 -8.44 -0.16 -11.01
N LEU A 35 -8.40 -1.34 -10.39
CA LEU A 35 -7.45 -2.38 -10.75
C LEU A 35 -7.68 -2.89 -12.19
N ARG A 36 -8.94 -3.00 -12.59
CA ARG A 36 -9.32 -3.35 -13.96
C ARG A 36 -8.77 -2.33 -14.98
N ALA A 37 -8.84 -1.03 -14.67
CA ALA A 37 -8.30 0.01 -15.55
C ALA A 37 -6.77 -0.09 -15.70
N ASP A 38 -6.06 -0.38 -14.60
CA ASP A 38 -4.61 -0.59 -14.63
C ASP A 38 -4.26 -1.86 -15.45
N TYR A 39 -5.02 -2.93 -15.25
CA TYR A 39 -4.90 -4.16 -16.04
C TYR A 39 -5.20 -3.94 -17.54
N GLU A 40 -6.28 -3.26 -17.84
CA GLU A 40 -6.64 -2.93 -19.22
C GLU A 40 -5.56 -2.08 -19.89
N THR A 41 -4.89 -1.22 -19.11
CA THR A 41 -3.75 -0.42 -19.59
C THR A 41 -2.53 -1.30 -19.88
N ILE A 42 -2.21 -2.24 -18.99
CA ILE A 42 -1.10 -3.19 -19.18
C ILE A 42 -1.40 -4.10 -20.38
N ILE A 43 -2.61 -4.64 -20.43
CA ILE A 43 -3.05 -5.48 -21.58
C ILE A 43 -2.99 -4.67 -22.89
N ARG A 44 -3.38 -3.39 -22.86
CA ARG A 44 -3.31 -2.51 -24.02
C ARG A 44 -1.87 -2.30 -24.47
N ASN A 45 -0.96 -2.03 -23.52
CA ASN A 45 0.46 -1.85 -23.79
C ASN A 45 1.10 -3.14 -24.33
N GLN A 46 0.78 -4.28 -23.73
CA GLN A 46 1.23 -5.58 -24.22
C GLN A 46 0.68 -5.89 -25.62
N ASN A 47 -0.59 -5.58 -25.87
CA ASN A 47 -1.19 -5.71 -27.19
C ASN A 47 -0.54 -4.79 -28.23
N LEU A 48 -0.18 -3.57 -27.85
CA LEU A 48 0.55 -2.66 -28.74
C LEU A 48 1.93 -3.22 -29.07
N THR A 49 2.62 -3.76 -28.06
CA THR A 49 3.94 -4.40 -28.25
C THR A 49 3.83 -5.65 -29.13
N ILE A 50 2.83 -6.49 -28.86
CA ILE A 50 2.55 -7.68 -29.71
C ILE A 50 2.26 -7.25 -31.15
N LYS A 51 1.41 -6.23 -31.34
CA LYS A 51 1.09 -5.72 -32.68
C LYS A 51 2.33 -5.15 -33.38
N LYS A 52 3.19 -4.46 -32.61
CA LYS A 52 4.46 -3.94 -33.17
C LYS A 52 5.35 -5.09 -33.62
N LEU A 53 5.59 -6.07 -32.74
CA LEU A 53 6.40 -7.24 -33.06
C LEU A 53 5.81 -8.11 -34.17
N GLN A 54 4.47 -8.19 -34.22
CA GLN A 54 3.79 -8.87 -35.33
C GLN A 54 4.03 -8.16 -36.67
N ARG A 55 3.94 -6.81 -36.69
CA ARG A 55 4.24 -6.03 -37.92
C ARG A 55 5.69 -6.20 -38.33
N GLU A 56 6.63 -6.05 -37.37
CA GLU A 56 8.04 -6.26 -37.63
C GLU A 56 8.32 -7.68 -38.15
N ARG A 57 7.64 -8.71 -37.62
CA ARG A 57 7.70 -10.08 -38.10
C ARG A 57 7.14 -10.20 -39.53
N ASP A 58 6.00 -9.58 -39.77
CA ASP A 58 5.31 -9.66 -41.07
C ASP A 58 6.12 -8.90 -42.11
N ASP A 59 6.65 -7.72 -41.78
CA ASP A 59 7.57 -6.96 -42.63
C ASP A 59 8.84 -7.75 -42.94
N PHE A 60 9.42 -8.37 -41.88
CA PHE A 60 10.60 -9.23 -42.05
C PHE A 60 10.29 -10.49 -42.87
N SER A 61 9.10 -11.09 -42.67
CA SER A 61 8.64 -12.26 -43.43
C SER A 61 8.34 -11.92 -44.87
N PHE A 62 7.78 -10.72 -45.10
CA PHE A 62 7.54 -10.20 -46.44
C PHE A 62 8.87 -9.94 -47.17
N SER A 63 9.78 -9.20 -46.52
CA SER A 63 11.11 -8.94 -47.06
C SER A 63 11.89 -10.22 -47.31
N ARG A 64 11.79 -11.22 -46.42
CA ARG A 64 12.41 -12.53 -46.59
C ARG A 64 11.81 -13.32 -47.78
N ARG A 65 10.47 -13.28 -47.95
CA ARG A 65 9.81 -13.92 -49.11
C ARG A 65 10.22 -13.26 -50.40
N GLU A 66 10.29 -11.92 -50.39
CA GLU A 66 10.74 -11.17 -51.57
C GLU A 66 12.20 -11.49 -51.94
N ILE A 67 13.07 -11.49 -50.92
CA ILE A 67 14.47 -11.89 -51.09
C ILE A 67 14.55 -13.35 -51.56
N THR A 68 13.80 -14.27 -50.90
CA THR A 68 13.78 -15.68 -51.30
C THR A 68 13.21 -15.87 -52.72
N GLY A 69 12.16 -15.12 -53.10
CA GLY A 69 11.60 -15.13 -54.44
C GLY A 69 12.61 -14.65 -55.48
N LYS A 70 13.26 -13.52 -55.21
CA LYS A 70 14.36 -13.01 -56.07
C LYS A 70 15.53 -14.00 -56.16
N TRP A 71 15.84 -14.67 -55.06
CA TRP A 71 16.87 -15.73 -55.04
C TRP A 71 16.45 -16.98 -55.80
N MET A 72 15.18 -17.38 -55.75
CA MET A 72 14.68 -18.51 -56.52
C MET A 72 14.65 -18.20 -58.04
N GLU A 73 14.30 -16.97 -58.43
CA GLU A 73 14.43 -16.51 -59.81
C GLU A 73 15.90 -16.50 -60.24
N VAL A 74 16.77 -15.93 -59.44
CA VAL A 74 18.23 -15.95 -59.69
C VAL A 74 18.76 -17.39 -59.77
N LEU A 75 18.31 -18.29 -58.88
CA LEU A 75 18.72 -19.71 -58.91
C LEU A 75 18.21 -20.42 -60.17
N GLN A 76 16.97 -20.12 -60.62
CA GLN A 76 16.41 -20.66 -61.85
C GLN A 76 17.15 -20.13 -63.09
N ASP A 77 17.47 -18.82 -63.06
CA ASP A 77 18.24 -18.20 -64.15
C ASP A 77 19.69 -18.72 -64.14
N VAL A 78 20.30 -18.88 -62.97
CA VAL A 78 21.61 -19.47 -62.78
C VAL A 78 21.62 -20.97 -63.15
N GLN A 79 20.57 -21.74 -62.81
CA GLN A 79 20.44 -23.13 -63.25
C GLN A 79 20.32 -23.21 -64.77
N LYS A 80 19.52 -22.32 -65.36
CA LYS A 80 19.36 -22.26 -66.82
C LYS A 80 20.64 -21.83 -67.53
N GLU A 81 21.39 -20.91 -66.91
CA GLU A 81 22.69 -20.47 -67.38
C GLU A 81 23.72 -21.60 -67.27
N GLN A 82 23.74 -22.33 -66.11
CA GLN A 82 24.56 -23.52 -65.92
C GLN A 82 24.24 -24.66 -66.87
N GLU A 83 22.93 -24.92 -67.12
CA GLU A 83 22.54 -25.91 -68.13
C GLU A 83 23.01 -25.51 -69.55
N GLY A 84 22.96 -24.18 -69.80
CA GLY A 84 23.46 -23.59 -71.04
C GLY A 84 25.00 -23.73 -71.12
N GLU A 85 25.70 -23.45 -70.04
CA GLU A 85 27.16 -23.60 -69.94
C GLU A 85 27.60 -25.06 -69.97
N VAL A 86 26.87 -25.98 -69.30
CA VAL A 86 27.14 -27.42 -69.38
C VAL A 86 26.97 -27.95 -70.79
N ARG A 87 26.01 -27.43 -71.54
CA ARG A 87 25.89 -27.74 -72.97
C ARG A 87 27.02 -27.15 -73.81
N LYS A 88 27.45 -25.93 -73.52
CA LYS A 88 28.63 -25.30 -74.11
C LYS A 88 29.93 -26.00 -73.77
N LEU A 89 30.04 -26.44 -72.50
CA LEU A 89 31.20 -27.18 -72.00
C LEU A 89 31.43 -28.51 -72.67
N LYS A 90 30.40 -29.19 -73.06
CA LYS A 90 30.51 -30.41 -73.88
C LYS A 90 31.10 -30.18 -75.27
N LYS A 91 31.21 -28.92 -75.67
CA LYS A 91 31.71 -28.59 -77.03
C LYS A 91 33.20 -28.20 -77.10
N VAL A 92 33.82 -27.76 -76.01
CA VAL A 92 35.17 -27.19 -76.13
C VAL A 92 36.06 -27.45 -74.92
N ILE A 93 37.04 -28.34 -75.07
CA ILE A 93 38.11 -28.59 -74.06
C ILE A 93 39.03 -27.36 -73.91
N ALA A 94 39.03 -26.43 -74.87
CA ALA A 94 39.88 -25.24 -74.85
C ALA A 94 39.36 -24.12 -73.91
N GLU A 95 38.10 -24.15 -73.48
CA GLU A 95 37.49 -23.12 -72.60
C GLU A 95 37.64 -23.41 -71.09
N LEU A 96 38.38 -24.49 -70.72
CA LEU A 96 38.58 -24.86 -69.28
C LEU A 96 39.25 -23.77 -68.46
N LEU A 97 40.08 -22.95 -69.06
CA LEU A 97 40.78 -21.85 -68.37
C LEU A 97 39.81 -20.69 -68.03
N ASP A 98 38.85 -20.40 -68.88
CA ASP A 98 37.82 -19.37 -68.60
C ASP A 98 36.85 -19.86 -67.52
N ILE A 99 36.59 -21.16 -67.47
CA ILE A 99 35.76 -21.77 -66.46
C ILE A 99 36.41 -21.68 -65.05
N VAL A 100 37.71 -21.92 -64.96
CA VAL A 100 38.44 -21.79 -63.68
C VAL A 100 38.43 -20.34 -63.18
N ALA A 101 38.55 -19.36 -64.08
CA ALA A 101 38.45 -17.95 -63.71
C ALA A 101 37.03 -17.57 -63.26
N SER A 102 36.02 -18.10 -63.97
CA SER A 102 34.60 -17.86 -63.61
C SER A 102 34.21 -18.55 -62.25
N LEU A 103 34.77 -19.75 -62.02
CA LEU A 103 34.57 -20.47 -60.77
C LEU A 103 35.28 -19.77 -59.56
N LYS A 104 36.48 -19.20 -59.76
CA LYS A 104 37.12 -18.38 -58.74
C LYS A 104 36.26 -17.14 -58.40
N LYS A 105 35.83 -16.41 -59.41
CA LYS A 105 34.94 -15.24 -59.19
C LYS A 105 33.67 -15.61 -58.45
N ARG A 106 33.11 -16.77 -58.79
CA ARG A 106 31.88 -17.26 -58.16
C ARG A 106 32.12 -17.75 -56.71
N ASN A 107 33.31 -18.31 -56.43
CA ASN A 107 33.68 -18.67 -55.07
C ASN A 107 33.84 -17.41 -54.17
N ASP A 108 34.42 -16.34 -54.73
CA ASP A 108 34.54 -15.07 -54.05
C ASP A 108 33.16 -14.43 -53.80
N GLU A 109 32.25 -14.55 -54.77
CA GLU A 109 30.85 -14.09 -54.62
C GLU A 109 30.08 -14.93 -53.58
N LEU A 110 30.33 -16.25 -53.50
CA LEU A 110 29.73 -17.14 -52.50
C LEU A 110 30.31 -16.90 -51.09
N ASP A 111 31.60 -16.63 -51.00
CA ASP A 111 32.26 -16.30 -49.73
C ASP A 111 31.76 -14.94 -49.20
N GLU A 112 31.55 -13.96 -50.07
CA GLU A 112 30.92 -12.69 -49.67
C GLU A 112 29.45 -12.89 -49.22
N LYS A 113 28.69 -13.75 -49.91
CA LYS A 113 27.32 -14.08 -49.48
C LYS A 113 27.29 -14.85 -48.16
N ARG A 114 28.26 -15.78 -47.98
CA ARG A 114 28.43 -16.51 -46.70
C ARG A 114 28.76 -15.56 -45.56
N LYS A 115 29.66 -14.59 -45.78
CA LYS A 115 30.04 -13.59 -44.75
C LYS A 115 28.81 -12.75 -44.37
N ARG A 116 28.01 -12.31 -45.39
CA ARG A 116 26.78 -11.56 -45.09
C ARG A 116 25.76 -12.39 -44.33
N ALA A 117 25.50 -13.63 -44.73
CA ALA A 117 24.57 -14.52 -44.03
C ALA A 117 25.06 -14.85 -42.58
N LEU A 118 26.35 -14.88 -42.37
CA LEU A 118 26.92 -15.04 -41.02
C LEU A 118 26.73 -13.78 -40.17
N SER A 119 26.89 -12.60 -40.77
CA SER A 119 26.60 -11.32 -40.11
C SER A 119 25.15 -11.23 -39.71
N ASP A 120 24.23 -11.51 -40.66
CA ASP A 120 22.79 -11.51 -40.40
C ASP A 120 22.38 -12.50 -39.30
N TYR A 121 23.07 -13.67 -39.24
CA TYR A 121 22.85 -14.64 -38.18
C TYR A 121 23.27 -14.12 -36.81
N TYR A 122 24.43 -13.47 -36.70
CA TYR A 122 24.90 -12.92 -35.43
C TYR A 122 24.01 -11.73 -34.98
N GLU A 123 23.55 -10.88 -35.89
CA GLU A 123 22.61 -9.83 -35.57
C GLU A 123 21.27 -10.39 -35.10
N ALA A 124 20.75 -11.43 -35.74
CA ALA A 124 19.52 -12.09 -35.33
C ALA A 124 19.66 -12.82 -33.99
N ALA A 125 20.83 -13.42 -33.71
CA ALA A 125 21.11 -14.08 -32.43
C ALA A 125 21.17 -13.06 -31.29
N SER A 126 21.84 -11.92 -31.50
CA SER A 126 21.87 -10.81 -30.52
C SER A 126 20.47 -10.24 -30.26
N ALA A 127 19.69 -10.00 -31.31
CA ALA A 127 18.31 -9.52 -31.18
C ALA A 127 17.41 -10.52 -30.42
N LEU A 128 17.67 -11.81 -30.55
CA LEU A 128 16.96 -12.84 -29.79
C LEU A 128 17.29 -12.78 -28.30
N GLU A 129 18.58 -12.64 -27.97
CA GLU A 129 19.04 -12.55 -26.58
C GLU A 129 18.42 -11.33 -25.90
N ASP A 130 18.42 -10.17 -26.57
CA ASP A 130 17.74 -8.97 -26.10
C ASP A 130 16.23 -9.19 -25.90
N ALA A 131 15.59 -9.90 -26.84
CA ALA A 131 14.16 -10.19 -26.75
C ALA A 131 13.84 -11.18 -25.61
N GLN A 132 14.67 -12.19 -25.40
CA GLN A 132 14.54 -13.12 -24.26
C GLN A 132 14.71 -12.38 -22.93
N GLY A 133 15.68 -11.47 -22.85
CA GLY A 133 15.88 -10.62 -21.68
C GLY A 133 14.68 -9.71 -21.40
N LEU A 134 14.09 -9.13 -22.44
CA LEU A 134 12.88 -8.33 -22.30
C LEU A 134 11.69 -9.19 -21.81
N ILE A 135 11.56 -10.42 -22.28
CA ILE A 135 10.53 -11.36 -21.81
C ILE A 135 10.73 -11.67 -20.34
N LEU A 136 11.95 -11.96 -19.89
CA LEU A 136 12.24 -12.20 -18.47
C LEU A 136 11.86 -10.99 -17.60
N LYS A 137 12.25 -9.79 -18.05
CA LYS A 137 11.93 -8.54 -17.35
C LYS A 137 10.43 -8.27 -17.29
N LEU A 138 9.71 -8.50 -18.38
CA LEU A 138 8.25 -8.36 -18.40
C LEU A 138 7.57 -9.44 -17.57
N THR A 139 8.07 -10.66 -17.58
CA THR A 139 7.55 -11.77 -16.78
C THR A 139 7.74 -11.50 -15.29
N ALA A 140 8.92 -11.09 -14.88
CA ALA A 140 9.20 -10.69 -13.50
C ALA A 140 8.27 -9.55 -13.05
N ARG A 141 8.05 -8.55 -13.92
CA ARG A 141 7.14 -7.44 -13.63
C ARG A 141 5.67 -7.83 -13.55
N VAL A 142 5.22 -8.79 -14.34
CA VAL A 142 3.85 -9.31 -14.30
C VAL A 142 3.63 -10.20 -13.08
N ASN A 143 4.65 -10.96 -12.70
CA ASN A 143 4.61 -11.83 -11.54
C ASN A 143 4.72 -11.08 -10.21
N HIS A 144 5.20 -9.82 -10.22
CA HIS A 144 5.29 -9.00 -9.02
C HIS A 144 3.90 -8.73 -8.42
N ASP A 145 3.61 -9.38 -7.30
CA ASP A 145 2.40 -9.17 -6.52
C ASP A 145 2.72 -8.85 -5.05
N TYR A 146 1.70 -8.70 -4.23
CA TYR A 146 1.87 -8.39 -2.80
C TYR A 146 2.41 -9.59 -1.99
N GLU A 147 2.45 -10.79 -2.57
CA GLU A 147 2.95 -12.00 -1.92
C GLU A 147 4.45 -12.22 -2.14
N ASN A 148 5.01 -11.62 -3.20
CA ASN A 148 6.42 -11.77 -3.58
C ASN A 148 7.17 -10.45 -3.68
N SER A 149 6.55 -9.32 -3.34
CA SER A 149 7.20 -8.01 -3.37
C SER A 149 6.69 -7.08 -2.26
N SER A 150 7.36 -5.94 -2.09
CA SER A 150 6.89 -4.85 -1.21
C SER A 150 5.74 -4.03 -1.79
N LEU A 151 5.20 -4.41 -2.95
CA LEU A 151 4.10 -3.68 -3.57
C LEU A 151 2.83 -3.81 -2.74
N PRO A 152 2.13 -2.70 -2.44
CA PRO A 152 0.82 -2.78 -1.84
C PRO A 152 -0.14 -3.57 -2.72
N SER A 153 -0.99 -4.41 -2.13
CA SER A 153 -2.00 -5.20 -2.86
C SER A 153 -2.90 -4.37 -3.78
N SER A 154 -3.01 -3.05 -3.53
CA SER A 154 -3.74 -2.11 -4.38
C SER A 154 -3.03 -1.76 -5.70
N LYS A 155 -1.74 -2.06 -5.83
CA LYS A 155 -0.92 -1.79 -7.02
C LYS A 155 -0.55 -3.05 -7.81
N CYS A 156 -0.92 -4.22 -7.32
CA CYS A 156 -0.61 -5.48 -7.98
C CYS A 156 -1.40 -5.66 -9.26
N VAL A 157 -0.70 -6.10 -10.30
CA VAL A 157 -1.22 -6.25 -11.66
C VAL A 157 -2.06 -7.53 -11.81
N GLY A 158 -1.86 -8.53 -10.97
CA GLY A 158 -2.57 -9.82 -11.00
C GLY A 158 -3.25 -10.14 -9.69
N ARG A 159 -4.46 -9.62 -9.40
CA ARG A 159 -5.11 -9.99 -8.14
C ARG A 159 -5.51 -11.47 -8.11
N LYS A 160 -4.68 -12.30 -7.49
CA LYS A 160 -5.20 -13.48 -6.82
C LYS A 160 -6.20 -13.01 -5.74
N LYS A 161 -7.34 -13.68 -5.65
CA LYS A 161 -8.32 -13.41 -4.59
C LYS A 161 -7.59 -13.46 -3.25
N ILE A 162 -7.57 -12.36 -2.50
CA ILE A 162 -7.00 -12.34 -1.16
C ILE A 162 -7.78 -13.37 -0.34
N THR A 163 -7.25 -14.56 -0.22
CA THR A 163 -7.71 -15.52 0.76
C THR A 163 -7.07 -15.09 2.07
N ASN A 164 -7.88 -14.74 3.06
CA ASN A 164 -7.35 -14.69 4.42
C ASN A 164 -6.70 -16.05 4.70
N ASN A 165 -5.55 -16.08 5.33
CA ASN A 165 -4.81 -17.30 5.73
C ASN A 165 -5.57 -18.18 6.75
N ARG A 166 -6.89 -18.01 6.87
CA ARG A 166 -7.73 -18.88 7.68
C ARG A 166 -7.93 -20.16 6.90
N GLU A 167 -7.44 -21.26 7.43
CA GLU A 167 -7.75 -22.58 6.95
C GLU A 167 -9.27 -22.74 6.84
N LYS A 168 -9.70 -23.32 5.73
CA LYS A 168 -11.11 -23.64 5.53
C LYS A 168 -11.48 -24.74 6.52
N THR A 169 -12.01 -24.38 7.67
CA THR A 169 -12.41 -25.34 8.72
C THR A 169 -13.57 -26.26 8.34
N GLY A 170 -14.07 -26.23 7.10
CA GLY A 170 -15.25 -27.01 6.68
C GLY A 170 -16.57 -26.58 7.32
N LYS A 171 -16.53 -25.66 8.28
CA LYS A 171 -17.72 -25.18 9.01
C LYS A 171 -18.58 -24.29 8.12
N LYS A 172 -19.89 -24.39 8.24
CA LYS A 172 -20.84 -23.51 7.54
C LYS A 172 -20.64 -22.06 7.97
N ARG A 173 -20.87 -21.13 7.04
CA ARG A 173 -20.82 -19.68 7.35
C ARG A 173 -21.95 -19.33 8.32
N GLY A 174 -21.63 -18.55 9.36
CA GLY A 174 -22.59 -18.11 10.37
C GLY A 174 -22.38 -18.79 11.74
N ALA A 175 -23.36 -18.70 12.61
CA ALA A 175 -23.31 -19.31 13.93
C ALA A 175 -23.26 -20.85 13.82
N GLN A 176 -22.33 -21.44 14.56
CA GLN A 176 -22.18 -22.91 14.59
C GLN A 176 -23.20 -23.54 15.54
N PRO A 177 -23.54 -24.82 15.37
CA PRO A 177 -24.35 -25.52 16.35
C PRO A 177 -23.74 -25.40 17.76
N GLY A 178 -24.55 -25.04 18.75
CA GLY A 178 -24.10 -24.78 20.12
C GLY A 178 -23.60 -23.38 20.40
N HIS A 179 -23.60 -22.45 19.41
CA HIS A 179 -23.31 -21.06 19.66
C HIS A 179 -24.34 -20.45 20.61
N ALA A 180 -23.87 -19.89 21.73
CA ALA A 180 -24.75 -19.24 22.70
C ALA A 180 -25.53 -18.08 22.01
N HIS A 181 -26.81 -18.04 22.28
CA HIS A 181 -27.64 -16.94 21.81
C HIS A 181 -27.24 -15.65 22.53
N HIS A 182 -26.84 -14.63 21.79
CA HIS A 182 -26.54 -13.29 22.31
C HIS A 182 -27.70 -12.35 21.99
N PRO A 183 -28.77 -12.31 22.82
CA PRO A 183 -29.87 -11.40 22.60
C PRO A 183 -29.43 -9.94 22.79
N ARG A 184 -30.10 -9.03 22.11
CA ARG A 184 -29.91 -7.61 22.38
C ARG A 184 -30.39 -7.32 23.80
N LYS A 185 -29.58 -6.57 24.56
CA LYS A 185 -29.96 -6.17 25.92
C LYS A 185 -31.09 -5.14 25.84
N PRO A 186 -32.18 -5.33 26.58
CA PRO A 186 -33.23 -4.31 26.69
C PRO A 186 -32.67 -3.05 27.35
N MET A 187 -33.23 -1.91 26.99
CA MET A 187 -32.92 -0.60 27.58
C MET A 187 -34.14 -0.10 28.37
N GLU A 188 -33.91 0.86 29.25
CA GLU A 188 -35.00 1.55 29.94
C GLU A 188 -35.82 2.33 28.90
N PRO A 189 -37.15 2.15 28.83
CA PRO A 189 -37.95 2.78 27.79
C PRO A 189 -38.25 4.24 28.10
N ASP A 190 -38.05 5.15 27.14
CA ASP A 190 -38.48 6.56 27.22
C ASP A 190 -39.99 6.68 27.12
N LYS A 191 -40.66 5.73 26.47
CA LYS A 191 -42.11 5.70 26.27
C LYS A 191 -42.62 4.28 26.28
N VAL A 192 -43.66 4.04 27.06
CA VAL A 192 -44.43 2.79 27.04
C VAL A 192 -45.73 3.02 26.30
N VAL A 193 -46.05 2.14 25.38
CA VAL A 193 -47.34 2.15 24.64
C VAL A 193 -48.03 0.84 24.93
N GLU A 194 -49.16 0.91 25.62
CA GLU A 194 -50.05 -0.22 25.86
C GLU A 194 -50.84 -0.52 24.59
N ILE A 195 -50.77 -1.76 24.16
CA ILE A 195 -51.53 -2.25 23.00
C ILE A 195 -52.82 -2.86 23.51
N GLN A 196 -53.93 -2.30 23.08
CA GLN A 196 -55.26 -2.84 23.42
C GLN A 196 -55.43 -4.21 22.76
N ALA A 197 -56.10 -5.12 23.49
CA ALA A 197 -56.40 -6.44 22.95
C ALA A 197 -57.30 -6.32 21.71
N GLU A 198 -57.10 -7.21 20.75
CA GLU A 198 -58.03 -7.30 19.63
C GLU A 198 -59.38 -7.83 20.13
N LYS A 199 -60.49 -7.31 19.63
CA LYS A 199 -61.87 -7.70 19.99
C LYS A 199 -62.06 -9.24 19.99
N LYS A 200 -61.44 -9.91 19.03
CA LYS A 200 -61.46 -11.38 18.94
C LYS A 200 -60.90 -12.08 20.17
N LEU A 201 -59.88 -11.50 20.83
CA LEU A 201 -59.28 -12.05 22.05
C LEU A 201 -60.06 -11.75 23.30
N GLU A 202 -60.94 -10.72 23.28
CA GLU A 202 -61.81 -10.34 24.39
C GLU A 202 -63.18 -11.03 24.33
N GLU A 203 -63.74 -11.23 23.13
CA GLU A 203 -65.11 -11.69 22.92
C GLU A 203 -65.23 -13.21 22.74
N GLU A 204 -64.19 -13.90 22.27
CA GLU A 204 -64.23 -15.37 22.07
C GLU A 204 -63.94 -16.13 23.38
N PRO A 205 -64.84 -16.97 23.89
CA PRO A 205 -64.66 -17.66 25.17
C PRO A 205 -63.47 -18.63 25.26
N ARG A 206 -62.87 -18.97 24.12
CA ARG A 206 -61.65 -19.84 24.06
C ARG A 206 -60.37 -19.12 24.49
N TYR A 207 -60.38 -17.80 24.56
CA TYR A 207 -59.21 -17.04 25.01
C TYR A 207 -59.41 -16.61 26.48
N VAL A 208 -58.47 -17.00 27.32
CA VAL A 208 -58.45 -16.67 28.74
C VAL A 208 -57.22 -15.81 29.05
N PRO A 209 -57.34 -14.65 29.66
CA PRO A 209 -56.19 -13.84 30.05
C PRO A 209 -55.27 -14.61 31.00
N THR A 210 -53.97 -14.68 30.68
CA THR A 210 -52.96 -15.37 31.49
C THR A 210 -52.38 -14.48 32.58
N GLY A 211 -52.64 -13.17 32.57
CA GLY A 211 -52.04 -12.19 33.45
C GLY A 211 -50.60 -11.80 33.08
N ASN A 212 -50.01 -12.46 32.10
CA ASN A 212 -48.63 -12.17 31.64
C ASN A 212 -48.64 -11.08 30.59
N VAL A 213 -47.68 -10.15 30.68
CA VAL A 213 -47.46 -9.10 29.69
C VAL A 213 -46.24 -9.45 28.86
N ILE A 214 -46.37 -9.45 27.53
CA ILE A 214 -45.28 -9.62 26.59
C ILE A 214 -44.83 -8.22 26.15
N SER A 215 -43.60 -7.85 26.46
CA SER A 215 -43.04 -6.56 26.03
C SER A 215 -42.04 -6.73 24.88
N ARG A 216 -42.04 -5.81 23.95
CA ARG A 216 -41.05 -5.72 22.86
C ARG A 216 -40.60 -4.26 22.72
N GLN A 217 -39.30 -4.07 22.53
CA GLN A 217 -38.71 -2.72 22.41
C GLN A 217 -38.29 -2.45 20.98
N VAL A 218 -38.58 -1.22 20.54
CA VAL A 218 -38.03 -0.63 19.31
C VAL A 218 -37.10 0.50 19.74
N ILE A 219 -35.81 0.35 19.42
CA ILE A 219 -34.79 1.34 19.78
C ILE A 219 -34.52 2.21 18.55
N GLY A 220 -34.79 3.49 18.66
CA GLY A 220 -34.49 4.52 17.64
C GLY A 220 -33.37 5.44 18.09
N ILE A 221 -32.94 6.33 17.20
CA ILE A 221 -32.04 7.44 17.49
C ILE A 221 -32.64 8.75 16.98
N ARG A 222 -32.50 9.79 17.75
CA ARG A 222 -32.86 11.17 17.37
C ARG A 222 -31.68 12.09 17.67
N VAL A 223 -31.24 12.85 16.67
CA VAL A 223 -30.17 13.85 16.82
C VAL A 223 -30.84 15.23 16.85
N VAL A 224 -30.68 15.94 17.96
CA VAL A 224 -31.29 17.26 18.16
C VAL A 224 -30.17 18.25 18.51
N PRO A 225 -30.06 19.38 17.79
CA PRO A 225 -29.16 20.46 18.19
C PRO A 225 -29.52 21.03 19.56
N VAL A 226 -28.53 21.30 20.39
CA VAL A 226 -28.68 22.01 21.66
C VAL A 226 -28.13 23.42 21.50
N VAL A 227 -29.00 24.42 21.55
CA VAL A 227 -28.60 25.82 21.37
C VAL A 227 -28.63 26.53 22.73
N THR A 228 -27.49 27.07 23.15
CA THR A 228 -27.37 27.91 24.34
C THR A 228 -27.12 29.35 23.90
N GLN A 229 -27.97 30.25 24.27
CA GLN A 229 -27.85 31.69 23.98
C GLN A 229 -27.29 32.42 25.21
N TYR A 230 -26.13 33.04 25.05
CA TYR A 230 -25.56 33.94 26.05
C TYR A 230 -25.97 35.36 25.71
N ARG A 231 -26.39 36.13 26.69
CA ARG A 231 -26.81 37.53 26.53
C ARG A 231 -26.05 38.39 27.53
N ALA A 232 -25.37 39.41 27.06
CA ALA A 232 -24.72 40.44 27.88
C ALA A 232 -25.36 41.79 27.58
N ALA A 233 -25.59 42.59 28.63
CA ALA A 233 -26.04 43.95 28.44
C ALA A 233 -24.90 44.82 27.89
N GLU A 234 -25.21 45.64 26.87
CA GLU A 234 -24.27 46.61 26.31
C GLU A 234 -24.37 47.93 27.10
N PHE A 235 -23.23 48.49 27.42
CA PHE A 235 -23.08 49.77 28.08
C PHE A 235 -22.30 50.74 27.19
N TYR A 236 -22.58 52.02 27.29
CA TYR A 236 -21.82 53.05 26.60
C TYR A 236 -20.96 53.83 27.59
N ASP A 237 -19.62 53.76 27.43
CA ASP A 237 -18.65 54.55 28.21
C ASP A 237 -18.58 55.99 27.65
N LYS A 238 -19.25 56.91 28.31
CA LYS A 238 -19.27 58.32 27.92
C LYS A 238 -17.91 59.01 27.96
N LYS A 239 -16.95 58.49 28.77
CA LYS A 239 -15.57 59.04 28.88
C LYS A 239 -14.68 58.57 27.75
N LYS A 240 -14.81 57.34 27.33
CA LYS A 240 -13.98 56.74 26.27
C LYS A 240 -14.65 56.73 24.90
N GLY A 241 -15.93 57.12 24.80
CA GLY A 241 -16.66 57.18 23.54
C GLY A 241 -16.94 55.79 22.91
N ARG A 242 -16.96 54.72 23.68
CA ARG A 242 -17.07 53.33 23.16
C ARG A 242 -18.07 52.47 23.93
N LYS A 243 -18.53 51.43 23.25
CA LYS A 243 -19.42 50.41 23.83
C LYS A 243 -18.63 49.37 24.61
N ALA A 244 -19.20 48.82 25.64
CA ALA A 244 -18.64 47.77 26.48
C ALA A 244 -19.72 46.79 26.92
N HIS A 245 -19.36 45.53 27.09
CA HIS A 245 -20.23 44.49 27.64
C HIS A 245 -19.42 43.56 28.54
N SER A 246 -20.10 42.78 29.38
CA SER A 246 -19.45 41.70 30.15
C SER A 246 -18.90 40.65 29.22
N ALA A 247 -17.73 40.07 29.58
CA ALA A 247 -17.12 39.02 28.79
C ALA A 247 -18.03 37.81 28.66
N PHE A 248 -18.12 37.27 27.46
CA PHE A 248 -18.78 35.99 27.21
C PHE A 248 -17.90 34.82 27.75
N PRO A 249 -18.51 33.67 27.99
CA PRO A 249 -17.76 32.48 28.36
C PRO A 249 -16.67 32.16 27.31
N GLU A 250 -15.63 31.55 27.78
CA GLU A 250 -14.50 31.15 26.94
C GLU A 250 -14.94 30.29 25.74
N GLY A 251 -14.45 30.60 24.54
CA GLY A 251 -14.80 29.92 23.29
C GLY A 251 -16.07 30.47 22.62
N VAL A 252 -16.71 31.51 23.20
CA VAL A 252 -17.82 32.26 22.59
C VAL A 252 -17.28 33.57 22.04
N THR A 253 -16.82 33.54 20.77
CA THR A 253 -16.14 34.66 20.11
C THR A 253 -16.99 35.32 19.02
N ASP A 254 -17.86 34.56 18.38
CA ASP A 254 -18.67 34.96 17.26
C ASP A 254 -20.18 34.91 17.62
N ASP A 255 -21.01 35.49 16.78
CA ASP A 255 -22.48 35.46 16.96
C ASP A 255 -23.03 34.03 17.03
N VAL A 256 -22.45 33.12 16.28
CA VAL A 256 -22.76 31.70 16.28
C VAL A 256 -21.49 30.85 16.41
N ASN A 257 -21.40 30.13 17.52
CA ASN A 257 -20.23 29.28 17.80
C ASN A 257 -20.67 27.82 17.83
N TYR A 258 -19.84 26.94 17.28
CA TYR A 258 -20.00 25.50 17.46
C TYR A 258 -19.21 25.03 18.69
N ASP A 259 -19.91 24.33 19.57
CA ASP A 259 -19.31 23.80 20.79
C ASP A 259 -18.39 22.60 20.52
N ALA A 260 -17.66 22.19 21.56
CA ALA A 260 -16.74 21.06 21.47
C ALA A 260 -17.43 19.72 21.13
N SER A 261 -18.75 19.58 21.39
CA SER A 261 -19.47 18.34 21.09
C SER A 261 -19.72 18.19 19.60
N LEU A 262 -20.19 19.26 18.95
CA LEU A 262 -20.38 19.26 17.50
C LEU A 262 -19.05 19.17 16.76
N LYS A 263 -18.02 19.91 17.20
CA LYS A 263 -16.68 19.84 16.64
C LYS A 263 -16.11 18.40 16.72
N ALA A 264 -16.22 17.73 17.85
CA ALA A 264 -15.78 16.35 18.03
C ALA A 264 -16.53 15.38 17.09
N PHE A 265 -17.84 15.56 16.95
CA PHE A 265 -18.66 14.74 16.06
C PHE A 265 -18.23 14.87 14.60
N LEU A 266 -18.15 16.10 14.09
CA LEU A 266 -17.70 16.39 12.72
C LEU A 266 -16.27 15.90 12.46
N PHE A 267 -15.36 16.15 13.39
CA PHE A 267 -13.97 15.73 13.31
C PHE A 267 -13.85 14.21 13.23
N LEU A 268 -14.54 13.45 14.08
CA LEU A 268 -14.50 11.99 14.07
C LEU A 268 -15.10 11.40 12.79
N LEU A 269 -16.20 11.93 12.29
CA LEU A 269 -16.76 11.51 11.01
C LEU A 269 -15.74 11.66 9.87
N ASN A 270 -15.07 12.80 9.81
CA ASN A 270 -14.09 13.04 8.74
C ASN A 270 -12.76 12.31 8.97
N SER A 271 -12.18 12.39 10.18
CA SER A 271 -10.80 11.94 10.44
C SER A 271 -10.71 10.47 10.85
N ARG A 272 -11.72 9.92 11.55
CA ARG A 272 -11.71 8.53 12.01
C ARG A 272 -12.56 7.61 11.13
N CYS A 273 -13.73 8.08 10.72
CA CYS A 273 -14.65 7.30 9.88
C CYS A 273 -14.38 7.47 8.38
N ASN A 274 -13.40 8.29 8.00
CA ASN A 274 -13.01 8.56 6.62
C ASN A 274 -14.18 9.06 5.72
N VAL A 275 -15.16 9.75 6.30
CA VAL A 275 -16.23 10.41 5.52
C VAL A 275 -15.66 11.66 4.87
N SER A 276 -15.95 11.93 3.58
CA SER A 276 -15.50 13.16 2.93
C SER A 276 -16.07 14.40 3.60
N LEU A 277 -15.40 15.54 3.45
CA LEU A 277 -15.84 16.82 4.05
C LEU A 277 -17.28 17.16 3.64
N GLU A 278 -17.57 17.07 2.34
CA GLU A 278 -18.92 17.36 1.79
C GLU A 278 -19.98 16.39 2.34
N LYS A 279 -19.67 15.09 2.35
CA LYS A 279 -20.60 14.08 2.90
C LYS A 279 -20.78 14.24 4.40
N THR A 280 -19.76 14.69 5.13
CA THR A 280 -19.89 15.00 6.57
C THR A 280 -20.84 16.16 6.79
N ALA A 281 -20.70 17.25 6.02
CA ALA A 281 -21.59 18.40 6.09
C ALA A 281 -23.04 18.01 5.74
N GLN A 282 -23.22 17.29 4.63
CA GLN A 282 -24.52 16.82 4.17
C GLN A 282 -25.18 15.89 5.18
N PHE A 283 -24.45 14.89 5.69
CA PHE A 283 -24.98 13.95 6.67
C PHE A 283 -25.49 14.64 7.94
N VAL A 284 -24.73 15.63 8.44
CA VAL A 284 -25.16 16.38 9.63
C VAL A 284 -26.38 17.25 9.34
N SER A 285 -26.44 17.86 8.17
CA SER A 285 -27.63 18.58 7.74
C SER A 285 -28.85 17.64 7.66
N ASP A 286 -28.70 16.49 7.03
CA ASP A 286 -29.81 15.54 6.85
C ASP A 286 -30.34 14.99 8.19
N ILE A 287 -29.46 14.58 9.12
CA ILE A 287 -29.91 14.02 10.42
C ILE A 287 -30.48 15.09 11.40
N THR A 288 -30.30 16.35 11.07
CA THR A 288 -30.85 17.49 11.86
C THR A 288 -31.94 18.26 11.12
N ASP A 289 -32.51 17.68 10.06
CA ASP A 289 -33.54 18.31 9.21
C ASP A 289 -33.15 19.73 8.76
N GLY A 290 -31.88 19.94 8.41
CA GLY A 290 -31.34 21.23 7.98
C GLY A 290 -31.06 22.24 9.10
N ALA A 291 -31.30 21.88 10.37
CA ALA A 291 -31.07 22.79 11.51
C ALA A 291 -29.58 23.13 11.70
N LEU A 292 -28.66 22.24 11.29
CA LEU A 292 -27.23 22.47 11.27
C LEU A 292 -26.70 22.35 9.83
N SER A 293 -25.97 23.37 9.40
CA SER A 293 -25.35 23.40 8.06
C SER A 293 -23.88 23.80 8.16
N PRO A 294 -22.99 22.90 8.68
CA PRO A 294 -21.59 23.21 8.84
C PRO A 294 -20.89 23.32 7.49
N CYS A 295 -20.11 24.38 7.28
CA CYS A 295 -19.38 24.55 6.02
C CYS A 295 -18.15 23.65 5.94
N VAL A 296 -17.80 23.25 4.72
CA VAL A 296 -16.65 22.36 4.42
C VAL A 296 -15.33 22.94 4.94
N GLY A 297 -15.15 24.25 4.84
CA GLY A 297 -13.94 24.94 5.32
C GLY A 297 -13.78 24.81 6.84
N MET A 298 -14.87 24.97 7.60
CA MET A 298 -14.85 24.79 9.05
C MET A 298 -14.50 23.35 9.42
N ILE A 299 -15.13 22.36 8.79
CA ILE A 299 -14.83 20.94 9.06
C ILE A 299 -13.36 20.63 8.77
N SER A 300 -12.81 21.15 7.67
CA SER A 300 -11.39 21.01 7.33
C SER A 300 -10.50 21.65 8.39
N GLY A 301 -10.86 22.80 8.93
CA GLY A 301 -10.14 23.52 9.98
C GLY A 301 -10.06 22.76 11.32
N LEU A 302 -10.97 21.81 11.58
CA LEU A 302 -10.97 21.03 12.82
C LEU A 302 -9.70 20.17 12.99
N CYS A 303 -9.10 19.69 11.90
CA CYS A 303 -7.81 18.99 11.98
C CYS A 303 -6.72 19.89 12.56
N ARG A 304 -6.62 21.13 12.07
CA ARG A 304 -5.66 22.11 12.60
C ARG A 304 -5.97 22.45 14.06
N GLU A 305 -7.24 22.72 14.39
CA GLU A 305 -7.62 23.03 15.77
C GLU A 305 -7.30 21.90 16.74
N PHE A 306 -7.62 20.65 16.36
CA PHE A 306 -7.35 19.47 17.18
C PHE A 306 -5.86 19.25 17.36
N SER A 307 -5.07 19.31 16.28
CA SER A 307 -3.63 19.17 16.31
C SER A 307 -2.99 20.14 17.30
N LEU A 308 -3.30 21.44 17.19
CA LEU A 308 -2.76 22.48 18.07
C LEU A 308 -3.18 22.28 19.55
N LYS A 309 -4.41 21.86 19.81
CA LYS A 309 -4.92 21.64 21.18
C LYS A 309 -4.46 20.34 21.82
N SER A 310 -3.97 19.40 21.03
CA SER A 310 -3.48 18.09 21.50
C SER A 310 -1.96 18.00 21.59
N LYS A 311 -1.26 19.11 21.62
CA LYS A 311 0.22 19.14 21.64
C LYS A 311 0.80 18.39 22.84
N LYS A 312 0.17 18.50 24.02
CA LYS A 312 0.58 17.76 25.21
C LYS A 312 0.58 16.26 25.01
N GLU A 313 -0.46 15.72 24.35
CA GLU A 313 -0.54 14.30 24.01
C GLU A 313 0.55 13.91 23.02
N GLN A 314 0.77 14.73 21.99
CA GLN A 314 1.83 14.50 21.00
C GLN A 314 3.21 14.45 21.65
N ASP A 315 3.53 15.39 22.54
CA ASP A 315 4.81 15.44 23.25
C ASP A 315 4.98 14.22 24.17
N GLY A 316 3.90 13.77 24.81
CA GLY A 316 3.88 12.55 25.61
C GLY A 316 4.16 11.30 24.78
N LEU A 317 3.54 11.20 23.59
CA LEU A 317 3.77 10.10 22.66
C LEU A 317 5.19 10.09 22.12
N PHE A 318 5.72 11.26 21.76
CA PHE A 318 7.08 11.41 21.29
C PHE A 318 8.09 10.90 22.33
N LYS A 319 7.90 11.32 23.58
CA LYS A 319 8.73 10.84 24.69
C LYS A 319 8.60 9.34 24.92
N ALA A 320 7.37 8.79 24.90
CA ALA A 320 7.13 7.36 25.07
C ALA A 320 7.77 6.50 23.96
N LEU A 321 7.95 7.05 22.76
CA LEU A 321 8.68 6.39 21.70
C LEU A 321 10.19 6.46 21.94
N LEU A 322 10.72 7.59 22.37
CA LEU A 322 12.16 7.73 22.68
C LEU A 322 12.60 6.85 23.85
N ASP A 323 11.77 6.72 24.86
CA ASP A 323 12.06 5.95 26.09
C ASP A 323 11.88 4.43 25.89
N ALA A 324 11.38 4.00 24.71
CA ALA A 324 11.13 2.58 24.45
C ALA A 324 12.43 1.82 24.13
N PRO A 325 12.57 0.54 24.55
CA PRO A 325 13.73 -0.27 24.18
C PRO A 325 13.74 -0.67 22.69
N VAL A 326 12.55 -0.78 22.09
CA VAL A 326 12.36 -1.18 20.69
C VAL A 326 11.33 -0.26 20.05
N MET A 327 11.61 0.18 18.83
CA MET A 327 10.70 0.97 18.02
C MET A 327 10.63 0.40 16.61
N HIS A 328 9.40 0.23 16.13
CA HIS A 328 9.11 -0.06 14.74
C HIS A 328 9.07 1.22 13.92
N VAL A 329 9.60 1.21 12.72
CA VAL A 329 9.54 2.35 11.80
C VAL A 329 9.24 1.88 10.38
N ASP A 330 8.40 2.65 9.67
CA ASP A 330 8.04 2.40 8.27
C ASP A 330 7.77 3.71 7.55
N GLY A 331 8.04 3.75 6.26
CA GLY A 331 7.79 4.88 5.38
C GLY A 331 6.63 4.59 4.42
N THR A 332 5.63 5.47 4.37
CA THR A 332 4.52 5.30 3.44
C THR A 332 4.26 6.56 2.62
N ALA A 333 3.87 6.38 1.34
CA ALA A 333 3.58 7.51 0.47
C ALA A 333 2.20 8.11 0.73
N ALA A 334 2.10 9.43 0.66
CA ALA A 334 0.87 10.20 0.66
C ALA A 334 0.85 11.17 -0.53
N ARG A 335 -0.31 11.33 -1.18
CA ARG A 335 -0.46 12.23 -2.31
C ARG A 335 -0.97 13.59 -1.83
N VAL A 336 -0.22 14.64 -2.17
CA VAL A 336 -0.54 16.02 -1.80
C VAL A 336 -0.42 16.91 -3.04
N ASN A 337 -1.50 17.56 -3.45
CA ASN A 337 -1.55 18.44 -4.61
C ASN A 337 -0.87 17.81 -5.86
N GLY A 338 -1.22 16.56 -6.14
CA GLY A 338 -0.65 15.82 -7.27
C GLY A 338 0.78 15.28 -7.08
N SER A 339 1.51 15.71 -6.04
CA SER A 339 2.87 15.28 -5.74
C SER A 339 2.90 14.16 -4.70
N ASN A 340 3.88 13.27 -4.81
CA ASN A 340 4.12 12.25 -3.79
C ASN A 340 4.91 12.86 -2.63
N LYS A 341 4.39 12.70 -1.42
CA LYS A 341 5.03 13.01 -0.15
C LYS A 341 5.22 11.72 0.63
N ASN A 342 6.00 11.78 1.70
CA ASN A 342 6.26 10.64 2.56
C ASN A 342 5.64 10.86 3.95
N VAL A 343 5.23 9.79 4.60
CA VAL A 343 4.86 9.78 6.01
C VAL A 343 5.68 8.71 6.71
N VAL A 344 6.46 9.11 7.69
CA VAL A 344 7.18 8.19 8.57
C VAL A 344 6.25 7.80 9.71
N VAL A 345 6.11 6.51 9.95
CA VAL A 345 5.30 5.93 11.03
C VAL A 345 6.24 5.31 12.04
N CYS A 346 6.16 5.74 13.28
CA CYS A 346 6.92 5.20 14.41
C CYS A 346 5.97 4.58 15.42
N SER A 347 6.24 3.36 15.89
CA SER A 347 5.39 2.71 16.89
C SER A 347 6.18 1.75 17.78
N ASN A 348 5.81 1.69 19.06
CA ASN A 348 6.28 0.67 20.01
C ASN A 348 5.15 -0.26 20.50
N GLY A 349 3.99 -0.20 19.82
CA GLY A 349 2.78 -0.95 20.20
C GLY A 349 1.86 -0.19 21.16
N MET A 350 2.39 0.61 22.09
CA MET A 350 1.60 1.45 23.01
C MET A 350 1.45 2.87 22.48
N ALA A 351 2.50 3.43 21.92
CA ALA A 351 2.51 4.74 21.28
C ALA A 351 2.74 4.60 19.77
N THR A 352 2.04 5.40 18.98
CA THR A 352 2.22 5.49 17.53
C THR A 352 2.21 6.95 17.12
N MET A 353 3.17 7.35 16.30
CA MET A 353 3.20 8.68 15.71
C MET A 353 3.42 8.63 14.20
N TYR A 354 2.82 9.61 13.53
CA TYR A 354 2.90 9.79 12.07
C TYR A 354 3.51 11.15 11.78
N PHE A 355 4.53 11.18 10.92
CA PHE A 355 5.26 12.40 10.57
C PHE A 355 5.18 12.64 9.06
N ALA A 356 4.48 13.70 8.65
CA ALA A 356 4.47 14.14 7.26
C ALA A 356 5.85 14.67 6.85
N ARG A 357 6.37 14.21 5.71
CA ARG A 357 7.69 14.59 5.20
C ARG A 357 7.64 14.85 3.70
N ASN A 358 8.43 15.82 3.25
CA ASN A 358 8.55 16.10 1.84
C ASN A 358 9.32 15.02 1.08
N ASN A 359 10.36 14.49 1.71
CA ASN A 359 11.30 13.54 1.13
C ASN A 359 11.40 12.26 1.97
N LYS A 360 11.97 11.23 1.39
CA LYS A 360 12.44 10.02 2.06
C LYS A 360 13.89 10.17 2.52
N GLY A 361 14.42 9.12 3.16
CA GLY A 361 15.80 9.06 3.61
C GLY A 361 16.06 9.96 4.81
N HIS A 362 17.31 10.35 5.04
CA HIS A 362 17.72 11.13 6.22
C HIS A 362 16.90 12.41 6.42
N ALA A 363 16.63 13.16 5.33
CA ALA A 363 15.77 14.36 5.40
C ALA A 363 14.32 14.06 5.85
N GLY A 364 13.87 12.81 5.70
CA GLY A 364 12.56 12.37 6.19
C GLY A 364 12.56 11.98 7.66
N ILE A 365 13.73 11.70 8.22
CA ILE A 365 13.89 11.26 9.64
C ILE A 365 14.07 12.44 10.58
N THR A 366 14.61 13.55 10.12
CA THR A 366 14.81 14.77 10.94
C THR A 366 13.54 15.16 11.69
N ASP A 367 13.68 15.53 12.96
CA ASP A 367 12.59 15.89 13.89
C ASP A 367 11.56 14.73 14.10
N THR A 368 11.96 13.48 13.90
CA THR A 368 11.19 12.31 14.33
C THR A 368 11.85 11.65 15.55
N PRO A 369 11.12 10.81 16.30
CA PRO A 369 11.76 10.04 17.39
C PRO A 369 12.93 9.19 16.94
N VAL A 370 12.96 8.75 15.67
CA VAL A 370 14.03 7.91 15.11
C VAL A 370 15.39 8.61 15.12
N GLU A 371 15.42 9.93 14.91
CA GLU A 371 16.66 10.72 14.86
C GLU A 371 17.49 10.62 16.14
N ALA A 372 16.83 10.64 17.28
CA ALA A 372 17.46 10.61 18.61
C ALA A 372 17.27 9.27 19.33
N PHE A 373 16.76 8.24 18.64
CA PHE A 373 16.46 6.96 19.24
C PHE A 373 17.73 6.17 19.57
N GLY A 374 17.84 5.71 20.81
CA GLY A 374 18.99 4.93 21.28
C GLY A 374 18.73 3.43 21.45
N GLY A 375 17.53 2.95 21.13
CA GLY A 375 17.13 1.55 21.23
C GLY A 375 17.24 0.78 19.90
N ILE A 376 16.59 -0.37 19.83
CA ILE A 376 16.58 -1.25 18.66
C ILE A 376 15.49 -0.81 17.69
N LEU A 377 15.83 -0.67 16.40
CA LEU A 377 14.88 -0.37 15.33
C LEU A 377 14.44 -1.64 14.61
N ILE A 378 13.12 -1.81 14.43
CA ILE A 378 12.55 -2.83 13.55
C ILE A 378 12.01 -2.13 12.30
N HIS A 379 12.51 -2.49 11.12
CA HIS A 379 12.18 -1.80 9.88
C HIS A 379 12.27 -2.72 8.65
N ASP A 380 11.82 -2.22 7.51
CA ASP A 380 12.16 -2.77 6.22
C ASP A 380 13.62 -2.41 5.86
N HIS A 381 14.09 -2.81 4.70
CA HIS A 381 15.47 -2.57 4.29
C HIS A 381 15.72 -1.13 3.77
N GLU A 382 15.03 -0.09 4.25
CA GLU A 382 15.36 1.28 3.85
C GLU A 382 16.70 1.69 4.49
N ALA A 383 17.71 1.91 3.64
CA ALA A 383 19.12 2.06 4.04
C ALA A 383 19.37 3.18 5.07
N CYS A 384 18.54 4.24 5.05
CA CYS A 384 18.71 5.36 5.99
C CYS A 384 18.49 4.96 7.45
N PHE A 385 17.67 3.96 7.75
CA PHE A 385 17.39 3.56 9.12
C PHE A 385 18.60 2.98 9.84
N TYR A 386 19.52 2.35 9.13
CA TYR A 386 20.76 1.81 9.72
C TYR A 386 21.71 2.86 10.31
N SER A 387 21.44 4.15 10.07
CA SER A 387 22.21 5.24 10.67
C SER A 387 21.69 5.70 12.03
N TYR A 388 20.61 5.11 12.52
CA TYR A 388 19.92 5.49 13.75
C TYR A 388 19.72 4.27 14.65
N GLY A 389 19.45 4.49 15.93
CA GLY A 389 19.30 3.40 16.90
C GLY A 389 20.64 2.76 17.28
N SER A 390 20.57 1.76 18.17
CA SER A 390 21.75 0.99 18.64
C SER A 390 21.92 -0.33 17.92
N ASP A 391 20.82 -0.93 17.43
CA ASP A 391 20.79 -2.19 16.72
C ASP A 391 19.53 -2.27 15.83
N HIS A 392 19.46 -3.25 14.94
CA HIS A 392 18.42 -3.34 13.93
C HIS A 392 17.89 -4.75 13.74
N GLN A 393 16.58 -4.86 13.58
CA GLN A 393 15.92 -6.06 13.07
C GLN A 393 15.24 -5.74 11.74
N GLU A 394 15.61 -6.46 10.70
CA GLU A 394 14.88 -6.39 9.44
C GLU A 394 13.60 -7.22 9.48
N CYS A 395 12.58 -6.74 8.79
CA CYS A 395 11.30 -7.43 8.70
C CYS A 395 11.42 -8.74 7.90
N MET A 396 11.33 -9.88 8.59
CA MET A 396 11.47 -11.20 7.95
C MET A 396 10.34 -11.51 6.97
N VAL A 397 9.15 -10.92 7.15
CA VAL A 397 8.04 -11.06 6.20
C VAL A 397 8.38 -10.44 4.83
N HIS A 398 9.14 -9.35 4.80
CA HIS A 398 9.65 -8.78 3.55
C HIS A 398 10.70 -9.68 2.91
N ILE A 399 11.60 -10.23 3.71
CA ILE A 399 12.60 -11.20 3.25
C ILE A 399 11.92 -12.42 2.63
N GLU A 400 10.91 -13.01 3.28
CA GLU A 400 10.14 -14.13 2.72
C GLU A 400 9.49 -13.81 1.37
N ARG A 401 9.00 -12.58 1.19
CA ARG A 401 8.43 -12.14 -0.09
C ARG A 401 9.49 -12.08 -1.19
N TYR A 402 10.67 -11.53 -0.88
CA TYR A 402 11.78 -11.46 -1.83
C TYR A 402 12.31 -12.85 -2.18
N LEU A 403 12.40 -13.77 -1.20
CA LEU A 403 12.76 -15.17 -1.47
C LEU A 403 11.73 -15.86 -2.36
N LYS A 404 10.44 -15.59 -2.18
CA LYS A 404 9.40 -16.11 -3.05
C LYS A 404 9.53 -15.58 -4.47
N ASP A 405 9.85 -14.29 -4.64
CA ASP A 405 10.11 -13.69 -5.94
C ASP A 405 11.33 -14.34 -6.62
N SER A 406 12.43 -14.53 -5.89
CA SER A 406 13.61 -15.26 -6.38
C SER A 406 13.25 -16.69 -6.80
N MET A 407 12.46 -17.43 -6.02
CA MET A 407 11.98 -18.78 -6.39
C MET A 407 11.15 -18.82 -7.67
N GLU A 408 10.41 -17.76 -7.97
CA GLU A 408 9.59 -17.66 -9.17
C GLU A 408 10.40 -17.30 -10.42
N ASN A 409 11.49 -16.56 -10.26
CA ASN A 409 12.32 -16.04 -11.35
C ASN A 409 13.63 -16.83 -11.53
N GLU A 410 14.17 -17.45 -10.49
CA GLU A 410 15.41 -18.26 -10.48
C GLU A 410 15.09 -19.72 -10.10
N LYS A 411 14.36 -20.40 -10.96
CA LYS A 411 13.79 -21.73 -10.68
C LYS A 411 14.81 -22.86 -10.51
N ASN A 412 16.00 -22.66 -11.03
CA ASN A 412 17.08 -23.65 -10.96
C ASN A 412 17.81 -23.62 -9.61
N LEU A 413 17.75 -22.47 -8.90
CA LEU A 413 18.40 -22.30 -7.61
C LEU A 413 17.58 -22.96 -6.50
N THR A 414 18.25 -23.45 -5.48
CA THR A 414 17.64 -24.15 -4.34
C THR A 414 17.75 -23.38 -3.03
N TRP A 415 18.76 -22.49 -2.92
CA TRP A 415 19.06 -21.75 -1.71
C TRP A 415 17.88 -20.89 -1.22
N ASN A 416 17.18 -20.26 -2.17
CA ASN A 416 16.06 -19.36 -1.91
C ASN A 416 14.89 -20.08 -1.21
N ARG A 417 14.58 -21.30 -1.65
CA ARG A 417 13.57 -22.17 -1.01
C ARG A 417 14.00 -22.59 0.38
N LYS A 418 15.24 -23.10 0.52
CA LYS A 418 15.78 -23.54 1.81
C LYS A 418 15.80 -22.39 2.83
N MET A 419 16.25 -21.21 2.41
CA MET A 419 16.29 -20.03 3.28
C MET A 419 14.89 -19.62 3.70
N ARG A 420 13.92 -19.68 2.79
CA ARG A 420 12.53 -19.36 3.12
C ARG A 420 11.93 -20.35 4.12
N GLU A 421 12.19 -21.64 3.97
CA GLU A 421 11.76 -22.69 4.89
C GLU A 421 12.38 -22.49 6.27
N LEU A 422 13.68 -22.20 6.34
CA LEU A 422 14.39 -21.90 7.58
C LEU A 422 13.79 -20.66 8.29
N ILE A 423 13.54 -19.58 7.57
CA ILE A 423 12.92 -18.38 8.15
C ILE A 423 11.54 -18.68 8.72
N GLN A 424 10.73 -19.46 8.02
CA GLN A 424 9.41 -19.87 8.51
C GLN A 424 9.49 -20.69 9.78
N GLU A 425 10.46 -21.59 9.88
CA GLU A 425 10.69 -22.39 11.07
C GLU A 425 11.14 -21.51 12.25
N MET A 426 12.09 -20.59 12.03
CA MET A 426 12.55 -19.63 13.04
C MET A 426 11.39 -18.77 13.58
N ILE A 427 10.55 -18.23 12.68
CA ILE A 427 9.38 -17.44 13.07
C ILE A 427 8.37 -18.30 13.84
N HIS A 428 8.16 -19.53 13.42
CA HIS A 428 7.23 -20.45 14.09
C HIS A 428 7.67 -20.75 15.52
N GLU A 429 8.94 -21.10 15.73
CA GLU A 429 9.48 -21.37 17.06
C GLU A 429 9.44 -20.12 17.95
N ASN A 430 9.81 -18.97 17.42
CA ASN A 430 9.73 -17.70 18.16
C ASN A 430 8.30 -17.37 18.61
N ASN A 431 7.32 -17.65 17.78
CA ASN A 431 5.91 -17.43 18.12
C ASN A 431 5.37 -18.42 19.17
N GLN A 432 5.98 -19.59 19.32
CA GLN A 432 5.58 -20.58 20.33
C GLN A 432 6.24 -20.38 21.69
N ALA A 433 7.41 -19.75 21.73
CA ALA A 433 8.18 -19.52 22.96
C ALA A 433 8.35 -18.03 23.31
N PRO A 434 7.28 -17.19 23.30
CA PRO A 434 7.45 -15.73 23.38
C PRO A 434 7.98 -15.20 24.71
N THR A 435 7.85 -15.94 25.81
CA THR A 435 8.26 -15.50 27.17
C THR A 435 9.57 -16.13 27.65
N GLU A 436 9.86 -17.32 27.23
CA GLU A 436 11.04 -18.07 27.65
C GLU A 436 12.23 -17.85 26.71
N GLY A 437 11.96 -17.34 25.51
CA GLY A 437 12.94 -17.22 24.44
C GLY A 437 13.31 -18.58 23.83
N ILE A 438 14.07 -18.53 22.76
CA ILE A 438 14.57 -19.73 22.07
C ILE A 438 15.86 -20.21 22.78
N PRO A 439 16.03 -21.52 23.07
CA PRO A 439 17.23 -22.04 23.67
C PRO A 439 18.49 -21.71 22.85
N GLN A 440 19.59 -21.37 23.51
CA GLN A 440 20.83 -20.94 22.85
C GLN A 440 21.38 -22.00 21.88
N GLU A 441 21.24 -23.29 22.22
CA GLU A 441 21.64 -24.39 21.32
C GLU A 441 20.83 -24.38 20.00
N ARG A 442 19.55 -24.04 20.11
CA ARG A 442 18.67 -23.96 18.92
C ARG A 442 18.98 -22.73 18.08
N ILE A 443 19.29 -21.60 18.71
CA ILE A 443 19.76 -20.39 18.01
C ILE A 443 21.04 -20.71 17.24
N ALA A 444 22.02 -21.36 17.87
CA ALA A 444 23.27 -21.77 17.21
C ALA A 444 23.04 -22.73 16.04
N ALA A 445 22.05 -23.63 16.16
CA ALA A 445 21.66 -24.51 15.06
C ALA A 445 21.07 -23.72 13.87
N PHE A 446 20.19 -22.76 14.13
CA PHE A 446 19.65 -21.88 13.11
C PHE A 446 20.71 -21.02 12.41
N GLU A 447 21.65 -20.48 13.19
CA GLU A 447 22.78 -19.72 12.63
C GLU A 447 23.68 -20.57 11.74
N ALA A 448 23.95 -21.83 12.12
CA ALA A 448 24.76 -22.76 11.32
C ALA A 448 24.05 -23.15 10.02
N GLU A 449 22.75 -23.41 10.08
CA GLU A 449 21.94 -23.73 8.91
C GLU A 449 21.83 -22.54 7.96
N TYR A 450 21.63 -21.33 8.50
CA TYR A 450 21.66 -20.10 7.72
C TYR A 450 22.98 -19.95 6.94
N ASP A 451 24.12 -20.14 7.60
CA ASP A 451 25.43 -20.05 6.98
C ASP A 451 25.64 -21.12 5.89
N GLU A 452 25.11 -22.33 6.09
CA GLU A 452 25.19 -23.40 5.09
C GLU A 452 24.36 -23.06 3.84
N ILE A 453 23.18 -22.47 4.04
CA ILE A 453 22.35 -22.05 2.90
C ILE A 453 23.01 -20.90 2.15
N VAL A 454 23.61 -19.92 2.85
CA VAL A 454 24.36 -18.83 2.23
C VAL A 454 25.56 -19.37 1.43
N ARG A 455 26.30 -20.38 1.95
CA ARG A 455 27.37 -21.05 1.21
C ARG A 455 26.83 -21.79 -0.01
N THR A 456 25.65 -22.38 0.09
CA THR A 456 24.98 -23.03 -1.05
C THR A 456 24.67 -22.00 -2.13
N ALA A 457 24.09 -20.85 -1.74
CA ALA A 457 23.80 -19.76 -2.65
C ALA A 457 25.03 -19.24 -3.39
N ALA A 458 26.16 -19.09 -2.67
CA ALA A 458 27.42 -18.68 -3.28
C ALA A 458 27.84 -19.62 -4.43
N LYS A 459 27.79 -20.95 -4.18
CA LYS A 459 28.13 -21.96 -5.20
C LYS A 459 27.15 -21.95 -6.36
N GLU A 460 25.85 -21.86 -6.08
CA GLU A 460 24.85 -21.82 -7.12
C GLU A 460 25.02 -20.59 -8.03
N TYR A 461 25.40 -19.41 -7.48
CA TYR A 461 25.67 -18.20 -8.29
C TYR A 461 27.06 -18.23 -8.97
N GLU A 462 28.02 -19.05 -8.50
CA GLU A 462 29.24 -19.32 -9.24
C GLU A 462 28.97 -20.19 -10.48
N GLU A 463 28.07 -21.18 -10.36
CA GLU A 463 27.67 -22.08 -11.45
C GLU A 463 26.67 -21.43 -12.42
N GLU A 464 25.73 -20.66 -11.92
CA GLU A 464 24.70 -19.96 -12.68
C GLU A 464 24.69 -18.45 -12.30
N PRO A 465 25.53 -17.62 -12.96
CA PRO A 465 25.64 -16.20 -12.67
C PRO A 465 24.32 -15.46 -12.81
N PRO A 466 24.09 -14.41 -12.01
CA PRO A 466 22.85 -13.65 -12.04
C PRO A 466 22.61 -13.01 -13.42
N SER A 467 21.39 -13.09 -13.89
CA SER A 467 20.99 -12.47 -15.14
C SER A 467 20.96 -10.93 -15.01
N GLU A 468 21.45 -10.21 -16.03
CA GLU A 468 21.33 -8.75 -16.09
C GLU A 468 19.88 -8.27 -16.01
N TYR A 469 18.93 -9.11 -16.39
CA TYR A 469 17.50 -8.80 -16.43
C TYR A 469 16.77 -9.06 -15.10
N TYR A 470 17.36 -9.81 -14.19
CA TYR A 470 16.83 -10.10 -12.86
C TYR A 470 17.98 -10.18 -11.83
N PRO A 471 18.52 -9.02 -11.38
CA PRO A 471 19.55 -8.98 -10.36
C PRO A 471 19.01 -9.13 -8.92
N ASP A 472 17.67 -9.11 -8.73
CA ASP A 472 17.05 -8.97 -7.42
C ASP A 472 17.32 -10.16 -6.50
N GLY A 473 17.38 -11.37 -7.05
CA GLY A 473 17.73 -12.57 -6.30
C GLY A 473 19.17 -12.53 -5.78
N TYR A 474 20.13 -12.13 -6.63
CA TYR A 474 21.52 -11.97 -6.22
C TYR A 474 21.71 -10.83 -5.20
N ASN A 475 21.04 -9.71 -5.39
CA ASN A 475 21.05 -8.61 -4.42
C ASN A 475 20.48 -9.07 -3.05
N LEU A 476 19.47 -9.95 -3.07
CA LEU A 476 18.95 -10.56 -1.86
C LEU A 476 19.98 -11.48 -1.19
N TYR A 477 20.69 -12.31 -1.96
CA TYR A 477 21.78 -13.13 -1.45
C TYR A 477 22.87 -12.27 -0.78
N GLU A 478 23.36 -11.23 -1.45
CA GLU A 478 24.35 -10.31 -0.86
C GLU A 478 23.84 -9.66 0.43
N ARG A 479 22.56 -9.32 0.47
CA ARG A 479 21.90 -8.80 1.68
C ARG A 479 21.88 -9.85 2.80
N MET A 480 21.61 -11.13 2.48
CA MET A 480 21.66 -12.23 3.45
C MET A 480 23.07 -12.38 4.06
N VAL A 481 24.12 -12.26 3.25
CA VAL A 481 25.50 -12.27 3.73
C VAL A 481 25.79 -11.09 4.65
N LYS A 482 25.44 -9.89 4.21
CA LYS A 482 25.84 -8.63 4.88
C LYS A 482 25.08 -8.37 6.17
N TYR A 483 23.79 -8.70 6.20
CA TYR A 483 22.87 -8.31 7.28
C TYR A 483 22.37 -9.51 8.10
N LYS A 484 23.14 -10.60 8.15
CA LYS A 484 22.80 -11.81 8.93
C LYS A 484 22.38 -11.48 10.36
N HIS A 485 23.14 -10.64 11.07
CA HIS A 485 22.84 -10.23 12.43
C HIS A 485 21.44 -9.59 12.53
N ASN A 486 21.13 -8.69 11.59
CA ASN A 486 19.86 -7.98 11.55
C ASN A 486 18.66 -8.86 11.13
N HIS A 487 18.93 -10.00 10.52
CA HIS A 487 17.90 -11.00 10.21
C HIS A 487 17.60 -11.91 11.41
N LEU A 488 18.59 -12.14 12.29
CA LEU A 488 18.52 -13.13 13.35
C LEU A 488 18.41 -12.54 14.76
N LEU A 489 18.41 -11.21 14.92
CA LEU A 489 18.39 -10.54 16.21
C LEU A 489 17.16 -10.96 17.06
N PHE A 490 16.01 -11.18 16.43
CA PHE A 490 14.78 -11.60 17.13
C PHE A 490 14.87 -12.98 17.78
N LEU A 491 15.82 -13.83 17.37
CA LEU A 491 16.05 -15.13 18.01
C LEU A 491 16.71 -15.00 19.37
N SER A 492 17.63 -14.05 19.50
CA SER A 492 18.44 -13.84 20.72
C SER A 492 17.89 -12.77 21.66
N ASN A 493 17.03 -11.87 21.15
CA ASN A 493 16.47 -10.79 21.94
C ASN A 493 14.94 -10.89 22.03
N PRO A 494 14.38 -11.29 23.19
CA PRO A 494 12.94 -11.51 23.35
C PRO A 494 12.08 -10.24 23.25
N LEU A 495 12.69 -9.05 23.27
CA LEU A 495 11.97 -7.78 23.05
C LEU A 495 11.74 -7.48 21.57
N VAL A 496 12.44 -8.19 20.69
CA VAL A 496 12.46 -7.93 19.25
C VAL A 496 11.59 -8.94 18.54
N GLY A 497 10.57 -8.45 17.85
CA GLY A 497 9.74 -9.30 16.99
C GLY A 497 10.39 -9.56 15.63
N PRO A 498 9.98 -10.65 14.92
CA PRO A 498 10.54 -10.98 13.61
C PRO A 498 10.03 -10.11 12.48
N ASP A 499 9.02 -9.28 12.69
CA ASP A 499 8.36 -8.54 11.62
C ASP A 499 8.03 -7.08 11.97
N ASN A 500 7.77 -6.28 10.95
CA ASN A 500 7.33 -4.89 11.07
C ASN A 500 5.82 -4.71 10.85
N ASN A 501 5.02 -5.78 11.02
CA ASN A 501 3.57 -5.75 10.82
C ASN A 501 2.86 -4.70 11.68
N LEU A 502 3.45 -4.32 12.81
CA LEU A 502 2.91 -3.26 13.68
C LEU A 502 2.80 -1.94 12.92
N CYS A 503 3.89 -1.41 12.37
CA CYS A 503 3.88 -0.19 11.57
C CYS A 503 3.07 -0.33 10.28
N GLU A 504 3.12 -1.47 9.61
CA GLU A 504 2.30 -1.69 8.42
C GLU A 504 0.79 -1.57 8.71
N ARG A 505 0.31 -2.14 9.82
CA ARG A 505 -1.10 -2.00 10.24
C ARG A 505 -1.46 -0.56 10.52
N LYS A 506 -0.56 0.19 11.18
CA LYS A 506 -0.75 1.62 11.46
C LYS A 506 -0.73 2.44 10.16
N ALA A 507 0.19 2.19 9.24
CA ALA A 507 0.24 2.82 7.92
C ALA A 507 -1.05 2.59 7.11
N ARG A 508 -1.70 1.41 7.24
CA ARG A 508 -2.99 1.13 6.57
C ARG A 508 -4.12 2.05 7.03
N ILE A 509 -4.11 2.49 8.30
CA ILE A 509 -5.11 3.44 8.82
C ILE A 509 -4.96 4.79 8.08
N LEU A 510 -3.74 5.30 7.98
CA LEU A 510 -3.44 6.51 7.20
C LEU A 510 -3.86 6.34 5.72
N LYS A 511 -3.50 5.21 5.11
CA LYS A 511 -3.86 4.93 3.70
C LYS A 511 -5.37 4.91 3.46
N GLY A 512 -6.16 4.50 4.44
CA GLY A 512 -7.63 4.56 4.38
C GLY A 512 -8.13 5.98 4.10
N LYS A 513 -7.57 6.98 4.78
CA LYS A 513 -7.91 8.40 4.55
C LYS A 513 -7.35 8.93 3.24
N ILE A 514 -6.09 8.62 2.93
CA ILE A 514 -5.46 9.07 1.67
C ILE A 514 -6.21 8.53 0.46
N ASN A 515 -6.62 7.27 0.50
CA ASN A 515 -7.41 6.66 -0.58
C ASN A 515 -8.81 7.29 -0.71
N GLN A 516 -9.46 7.64 0.41
CA GLN A 516 -10.74 8.34 0.40
C GLN A 516 -10.59 9.75 -0.19
N ALA A 517 -9.53 10.47 0.20
CA ALA A 517 -9.29 11.84 -0.25
C ALA A 517 -8.69 11.91 -1.66
N ILE A 518 -8.14 10.80 -2.19
CA ILE A 518 -7.39 10.70 -3.46
C ILE A 518 -6.09 11.52 -3.39
N SER A 519 -6.17 12.79 -3.01
CA SER A 519 -5.05 13.72 -2.80
C SER A 519 -5.44 14.77 -1.78
N LEU A 520 -4.57 15.06 -0.84
CA LEU A 520 -4.73 16.19 0.08
C LEU A 520 -4.33 17.48 -0.64
N ARG A 521 -4.95 18.61 -0.27
CA ARG A 521 -4.73 19.89 -0.96
C ARG A 521 -3.44 20.59 -0.55
N SER A 522 -2.96 20.38 0.69
CA SER A 522 -1.74 21.02 1.19
C SER A 522 -0.91 20.07 2.05
N PHE A 523 0.39 20.30 2.09
CA PHE A 523 1.31 19.56 2.97
C PHE A 523 1.03 19.85 4.45
N GLU A 524 0.69 21.08 4.77
CA GLU A 524 0.30 21.52 6.11
C GLU A 524 -0.92 20.70 6.63
N HIS A 525 -1.92 20.49 5.78
CA HIS A 525 -3.07 19.66 6.15
C HIS A 525 -2.68 18.19 6.38
N LEU A 526 -1.74 17.65 5.58
CA LEU A 526 -1.19 16.30 5.84
C LEU A 526 -0.51 16.25 7.20
N THR A 527 0.26 17.28 7.57
CA THR A 527 0.93 17.38 8.87
C THR A 527 -0.08 17.36 10.01
N TYR A 528 -1.07 18.25 9.99
CA TYR A 528 -2.12 18.25 11.01
C TYR A 528 -2.87 16.93 11.07
N PHE A 529 -3.15 16.32 9.94
CA PHE A 529 -3.83 15.03 9.91
C PHE A 529 -2.98 13.91 10.54
N CYS A 530 -1.68 13.87 10.27
CA CYS A 530 -0.74 12.93 10.90
C CYS A 530 -0.69 13.12 12.42
N GLU A 531 -0.60 14.35 12.90
CA GLU A 531 -0.64 14.67 14.34
C GLU A 531 -1.97 14.26 14.98
N CYS A 532 -3.10 14.56 14.32
CA CYS A 532 -4.43 14.10 14.77
C CYS A 532 -4.51 12.57 14.85
N LEU A 533 -3.99 11.88 13.82
CA LEU A 533 -4.06 10.43 13.75
C LEU A 533 -3.24 9.78 14.87
N SER A 534 -2.08 10.36 15.22
CA SER A 534 -1.25 9.91 16.33
C SER A 534 -2.03 9.92 17.65
N VAL A 535 -2.71 11.01 17.96
CA VAL A 535 -3.50 11.15 19.20
C VAL A 535 -4.77 10.27 19.16
N LEU A 536 -5.43 10.15 18.01
CA LEU A 536 -6.60 9.28 17.85
C LEU A 536 -6.22 7.79 18.01
N ASP A 537 -5.06 7.39 17.51
CA ASP A 537 -4.57 6.03 17.66
C ASP A 537 -4.23 5.72 19.11
N HIS A 538 -3.60 6.65 19.83
CA HIS A 538 -3.34 6.54 21.25
C HIS A 538 -4.63 6.34 22.05
N PHE A 539 -5.63 7.18 21.87
CA PHE A 539 -6.91 7.02 22.56
C PHE A 539 -7.59 5.69 22.24
N ALA A 540 -7.39 5.14 21.06
CA ALA A 540 -7.94 3.85 20.69
C ALA A 540 -7.17 2.67 21.31
N THR A 541 -5.86 2.81 21.51
CA THR A 541 -4.97 1.79 22.09
C THR A 541 -5.13 1.70 23.60
N ASP A 542 -5.25 2.83 24.29
CA ASP A 542 -5.43 2.92 25.75
C ASP A 542 -6.80 2.41 26.25
N ASN A 543 -7.59 1.75 25.39
CA ASN A 543 -8.94 1.27 25.73
C ASN A 543 -9.82 2.35 26.39
N VAL A 544 -9.67 3.59 25.93
CA VAL A 544 -10.49 4.69 26.39
C VAL A 544 -11.95 4.33 26.16
N LYS A 545 -12.71 4.25 27.22
CA LYS A 545 -14.12 3.79 27.20
C LYS A 545 -14.99 4.61 26.23
N ASN A 546 -14.60 5.85 25.93
CA ASN A 546 -15.37 6.73 25.05
C ASN A 546 -14.47 7.70 24.28
N LEU A 547 -14.05 7.30 23.08
CA LEU A 547 -13.24 8.11 22.17
C LEU A 547 -13.85 9.50 21.89
N TYR A 548 -15.17 9.57 21.72
CA TYR A 548 -15.86 10.84 21.47
C TYR A 548 -15.67 11.82 22.63
N GLN A 549 -15.77 11.36 23.87
CA GLN A 549 -15.56 12.24 25.02
C GLN A 549 -14.11 12.71 25.15
N SER A 550 -13.14 11.85 24.83
CA SER A 550 -11.73 12.24 24.80
C SER A 550 -11.46 13.32 23.75
N VAL A 551 -11.97 13.15 22.55
CA VAL A 551 -11.86 14.15 21.47
C VAL A 551 -12.58 15.45 21.85
N LYS A 552 -13.78 15.36 22.43
CA LYS A 552 -14.52 16.51 22.93
C LYS A 552 -13.73 17.27 24.01
N SER A 553 -13.02 16.57 24.89
CA SER A 553 -12.19 17.20 25.94
C SER A 553 -11.03 18.02 25.33
N ILE A 554 -10.43 17.54 24.23
CA ILE A 554 -9.40 18.29 23.51
C ILE A 554 -9.99 19.60 22.92
N PHE A 555 -11.14 19.52 22.25
CA PHE A 555 -11.76 20.73 21.68
C PHE A 555 -12.19 21.75 22.73
N LYS A 556 -12.42 21.35 23.98
CA LYS A 556 -12.70 22.26 25.09
C LYS A 556 -11.50 23.06 25.57
N ARG A 557 -10.26 22.64 25.23
CA ARG A 557 -9.03 23.33 25.65
C ARG A 557 -8.84 24.61 24.87
N ASN A 558 -8.12 25.56 25.45
CA ASN A 558 -7.64 26.74 24.76
C ASN A 558 -6.56 26.41 23.74
N ARG A 559 -6.41 27.24 22.73
CA ARG A 559 -5.24 27.19 21.86
C ARG A 559 -4.00 27.63 22.63
N PRO A 560 -2.84 26.96 22.46
CA PRO A 560 -1.59 27.37 23.13
C PRO A 560 -1.17 28.81 22.81
N ASP A 561 -1.49 29.27 21.59
CA ASP A 561 -1.11 30.60 21.08
C ASP A 561 -2.17 31.67 21.35
N SER A 562 -3.29 31.35 22.00
CA SER A 562 -4.14 32.41 22.54
C SER A 562 -3.30 33.13 23.59
N PRO A 563 -3.00 34.43 23.40
CA PRO A 563 -2.33 35.22 24.42
C PRO A 563 -3.09 34.95 25.71
N GLY A 564 -2.38 34.42 26.70
CA GLY A 564 -2.99 33.91 27.92
C GLY A 564 -4.02 34.90 28.36
N THR A 565 -5.28 34.47 28.39
CA THR A 565 -6.34 35.26 29.01
C THR A 565 -5.87 35.42 30.43
N LEU A 566 -5.14 36.53 30.68
CA LEU A 566 -5.03 37.04 32.03
C LEU A 566 -6.44 36.98 32.58
N LYS A 567 -6.65 36.19 33.62
CA LYS A 567 -7.90 36.20 34.38
C LYS A 567 -8.03 37.61 34.99
N THR A 568 -8.33 38.58 34.14
CA THR A 568 -8.73 39.90 34.54
C THR A 568 -10.24 39.88 34.56
N THR A 569 -10.76 39.78 35.76
CA THR A 569 -12.13 40.07 36.11
C THR A 569 -12.48 41.55 35.86
N SER A 570 -11.71 42.29 35.05
CA SER A 570 -12.00 43.70 34.79
C SER A 570 -12.61 43.88 33.38
N PRO A 571 -13.68 44.60 33.28
CA PRO A 571 -14.41 44.90 32.03
C PRO A 571 -13.57 45.60 30.94
N GLU A 572 -12.42 46.12 31.28
CA GLU A 572 -11.58 46.93 30.40
C GLU A 572 -10.89 46.13 29.29
N TYR A 573 -10.65 44.83 29.47
CA TYR A 573 -9.91 43.99 28.47
C TYR A 573 -10.79 43.42 27.36
N ALA A 574 -12.07 43.17 27.64
CA ALA A 574 -13.00 42.68 26.61
C ALA A 574 -13.26 43.72 25.51
N VAL A 575 -13.05 44.98 25.83
CA VAL A 575 -13.25 46.13 24.91
C VAL A 575 -12.07 46.35 23.99
N ALA A 576 -10.84 45.98 24.42
CA ALA A 576 -9.63 46.16 23.61
C ALA A 576 -9.51 45.16 22.45
N LEU A 577 -10.20 44.01 22.51
CA LEU A 577 -10.20 43.01 21.45
C LEU A 577 -11.18 43.32 20.32
N ALA A 578 -12.24 44.10 20.60
CA ALA A 578 -13.21 44.49 19.60
C ALA A 578 -12.78 45.73 18.76
N GLU A 579 -11.67 46.36 19.08
CA GLU A 579 -11.15 47.53 18.34
C GLU A 579 -10.02 47.21 17.33
N ASN A 580 -9.61 45.90 17.24
CA ASN A 580 -8.53 45.46 16.30
C ASN A 580 -9.04 44.59 15.15
N GLU A 581 -10.36 44.55 14.91
CA GLU A 581 -10.96 44.12 13.64
C GLU A 581 -11.59 45.39 12.95
#